data_a59068f2bc6b61af2ec2b6a107bc1e28
#
_entry.id   a59068f2bc6b61af2ec2b6a107bc1e28
#
_cell.length_a   1.000
_cell.length_b   1.000
_cell.length_c   1.000
_cell.angle_alpha   90.00
_cell.angle_beta   90.00
_cell.angle_gamma   90.00
#
_symmetry.space_group_name_H-M   'P 1'
#
loop_
_entity.id
_entity.type
_entity.pdbx_description
1 polymer ?
#
loop_
_entity_poly.entity_id
_entity_poly.type
_entity_poly.pdbx_seq_one_letter_code
_entity_poly.pdbx_strand_id
1 'polypeptide(L)'
;MEKKTKMTLCSNCKAEMPANAKVCPSCGAKNRKPFYRKWWVILLAVIAVIVVISGMTGNREERFDWNEVILSERLPEPGSNVGEIIANDSEYLSLNVDHLSQRDYEAYVEECQAMGYTVDQEKDGSLFDAFDEEGYHVSVGFLGEAMSISLQAPMELGTLNWPKSDLASLLPLPESTVGKVDADTTDYCIIYVGEMPI
;
A
#
# COMPACT_ATOMS: atom_id res chain seq x y z
N MET A 1 50.73 -30.64 16.67
CA MET A 1 49.47 -30.66 15.89
C MET A 1 49.80 -30.69 14.42
N GLU A 2 49.77 -31.85 13.75
CA GLU A 2 50.00 -31.96 12.31
C GLU A 2 48.86 -31.39 11.52
N LYS A 3 49.13 -30.37 10.72
CA LYS A 3 48.14 -29.84 9.76
C LYS A 3 47.92 -30.90 8.66
N LYS A 4 46.78 -31.60 8.68
CA LYS A 4 46.35 -32.45 7.55
C LYS A 4 46.35 -31.67 6.27
N THR A 5 47.32 -31.93 5.39
CA THR A 5 47.39 -31.29 4.06
C THR A 5 46.27 -31.88 3.20
N LYS A 6 45.34 -31.04 2.79
CA LYS A 6 44.21 -31.41 1.93
C LYS A 6 44.73 -31.80 0.55
N MET A 7 44.47 -33.04 0.09
CA MET A 7 44.88 -33.55 -1.23
C MET A 7 43.77 -33.27 -2.28
N THR A 8 44.16 -33.09 -3.53
CA THR A 8 43.27 -32.93 -4.67
C THR A 8 43.85 -33.65 -5.88
N LEU A 9 43.00 -33.96 -6.88
CA LEU A 9 43.44 -34.60 -8.12
C LEU A 9 43.87 -33.54 -9.15
N CYS A 10 44.97 -33.80 -9.84
CA CYS A 10 45.41 -32.95 -10.96
C CYS A 10 44.37 -33.00 -12.09
N SER A 11 43.96 -31.84 -12.61
CA SER A 11 43.01 -31.76 -13.73
C SER A 11 43.52 -32.36 -15.04
N ASN A 12 44.84 -32.46 -15.20
CA ASN A 12 45.49 -32.98 -16.41
C ASN A 12 45.80 -34.48 -16.34
N CYS A 13 46.51 -34.95 -15.30
CA CYS A 13 46.97 -36.33 -15.24
C CYS A 13 46.27 -37.18 -14.17
N LYS A 14 45.32 -36.59 -13.42
CA LYS A 14 44.57 -37.25 -12.32
C LYS A 14 45.42 -37.76 -11.14
N ALA A 15 46.70 -37.45 -11.11
CA ALA A 15 47.55 -37.81 -9.96
C ALA A 15 47.18 -37.00 -8.74
N GLU A 16 47.28 -37.62 -7.55
CA GLU A 16 47.04 -36.91 -6.28
C GLU A 16 48.13 -35.87 -6.02
N MET A 17 47.73 -34.71 -5.59
CA MET A 17 48.64 -33.61 -5.28
C MET A 17 48.11 -32.78 -4.12
N PRO A 18 48.96 -32.09 -3.36
CA PRO A 18 48.49 -31.14 -2.35
C PRO A 18 47.65 -30.03 -2.99
N ALA A 19 46.50 -29.72 -2.38
CA ALA A 19 45.56 -28.72 -2.90
C ALA A 19 46.14 -27.29 -3.02
N ASN A 20 47.23 -27.01 -2.31
CA ASN A 20 47.94 -25.75 -2.33
C ASN A 20 49.13 -25.73 -3.32
N ALA A 21 49.45 -26.85 -3.98
CA ALA A 21 50.52 -26.91 -4.96
C ALA A 21 50.19 -26.07 -6.19
N LYS A 22 51.11 -25.20 -6.60
CA LYS A 22 50.97 -24.33 -7.81
C LYS A 22 51.13 -25.08 -9.11
N VAL A 23 51.88 -26.20 -9.07
CA VAL A 23 52.21 -27.05 -10.21
C VAL A 23 52.11 -28.50 -9.80
N CYS A 24 51.59 -29.35 -10.67
CA CYS A 24 51.51 -30.78 -10.44
C CYS A 24 52.91 -31.40 -10.42
N PRO A 25 53.31 -32.14 -9.36
CA PRO A 25 54.63 -32.75 -9.29
C PRO A 25 54.84 -33.91 -10.30
N SER A 26 53.73 -34.51 -10.78
CA SER A 26 53.80 -35.63 -11.74
C SER A 26 53.82 -35.25 -13.18
N CYS A 27 53.15 -34.14 -13.61
CA CYS A 27 53.05 -33.76 -15.02
C CYS A 27 53.42 -32.31 -15.32
N GLY A 28 53.79 -31.50 -14.31
CA GLY A 28 54.15 -30.11 -14.49
C GLY A 28 53.00 -29.14 -14.82
N ALA A 29 51.76 -29.61 -14.90
CA ALA A 29 50.63 -28.76 -15.24
C ALA A 29 50.34 -27.76 -14.09
N LYS A 30 50.03 -26.49 -14.46
CA LYS A 30 49.72 -25.44 -13.50
C LYS A 30 48.34 -25.68 -12.87
N ASN A 31 48.27 -25.76 -11.54
CA ASN A 31 47.04 -25.87 -10.76
C ASN A 31 46.39 -24.48 -10.65
N ARG A 32 45.56 -24.11 -11.63
CA ARG A 32 44.81 -22.86 -11.62
C ARG A 32 43.46 -23.11 -10.93
N LYS A 33 43.25 -22.50 -9.77
CA LYS A 33 41.91 -22.50 -9.15
C LYS A 33 40.97 -21.76 -10.08
N PRO A 34 39.79 -22.30 -10.38
CA PRO A 34 38.80 -21.65 -11.22
C PRO A 34 38.43 -20.28 -10.62
N PHE A 35 38.38 -19.25 -11.47
CA PHE A 35 38.20 -17.85 -11.07
C PHE A 35 36.83 -17.60 -10.34
N TYR A 36 35.80 -18.39 -10.65
CA TYR A 36 34.51 -18.31 -10.03
C TYR A 36 34.48 -18.70 -8.53
N ARG A 37 35.58 -19.34 -8.03
CA ARG A 37 35.74 -19.60 -6.58
C ARG A 37 36.29 -18.40 -5.81
N LYS A 38 36.60 -17.30 -6.47
CA LYS A 38 36.99 -16.07 -5.80
C LYS A 38 35.75 -15.41 -5.23
N TRP A 39 35.73 -15.14 -3.95
CA TRP A 39 34.59 -14.54 -3.22
C TRP A 39 34.01 -13.29 -3.90
N TRP A 40 34.86 -12.43 -4.45
CA TRP A 40 34.40 -11.24 -5.14
C TRP A 40 33.61 -11.52 -6.44
N VAL A 41 33.88 -12.65 -7.14
CA VAL A 41 33.12 -13.06 -8.34
C VAL A 41 31.70 -13.49 -7.94
N ILE A 42 31.57 -14.21 -6.80
CA ILE A 42 30.27 -14.56 -6.25
C ILE A 42 29.51 -13.30 -5.83
N LEU A 43 30.19 -12.36 -5.19
CA LEU A 43 29.62 -11.09 -4.79
C LEU A 43 29.11 -10.27 -5.98
N LEU A 44 29.90 -10.17 -7.07
CA LEU A 44 29.45 -9.52 -8.31
C LEU A 44 28.26 -10.23 -8.97
N ALA A 45 28.24 -11.57 -8.96
CA ALA A 45 27.11 -12.33 -9.46
C ALA A 45 25.83 -12.06 -8.65
N VAL A 46 25.94 -12.00 -7.33
CA VAL A 46 24.80 -11.66 -6.43
C VAL A 46 24.31 -10.23 -6.68
N ILE A 47 25.22 -9.27 -6.80
CA ILE A 47 24.85 -7.87 -7.13
C ILE A 47 24.17 -7.81 -8.50
N ALA A 48 24.69 -8.50 -9.52
CA ALA A 48 24.07 -8.54 -10.84
C ALA A 48 22.66 -9.14 -10.81
N VAL A 49 22.43 -10.20 -10.01
CA VAL A 49 21.12 -10.80 -9.81
C VAL A 49 20.18 -9.81 -9.10
N ILE A 50 20.64 -9.11 -8.06
CA ILE A 50 19.85 -8.09 -7.36
C ILE A 50 19.47 -6.96 -8.32
N VAL A 51 20.39 -6.45 -9.12
CA VAL A 51 20.11 -5.40 -10.12
C VAL A 51 19.12 -5.86 -11.17
N VAL A 52 19.20 -7.11 -11.65
CA VAL A 52 18.25 -7.67 -12.59
C VAL A 52 16.86 -7.83 -11.95
N ILE A 53 16.79 -8.33 -10.72
CA ILE A 53 15.53 -8.46 -9.99
C ILE A 53 14.94 -7.07 -9.74
N SER A 54 15.71 -6.09 -9.27
CA SER A 54 15.26 -4.71 -9.07
C SER A 54 14.81 -4.03 -10.37
N GLY A 55 15.46 -4.36 -11.50
CA GLY A 55 15.05 -3.85 -12.81
C GLY A 55 13.82 -4.58 -13.39
N MET A 56 13.55 -5.81 -12.94
CA MET A 56 12.34 -6.56 -13.31
C MET A 56 11.13 -6.24 -12.41
N THR A 57 11.37 -5.80 -11.18
CA THR A 57 10.40 -5.16 -10.30
C THR A 57 10.34 -3.64 -10.51
N GLY A 58 10.82 -3.15 -11.66
CA GLY A 58 10.63 -1.76 -12.05
C GLY A 58 9.16 -1.43 -11.85
N ASN A 59 8.88 -0.34 -11.14
CA ASN A 59 7.57 0.20 -10.85
C ASN A 59 6.64 -0.05 -12.05
N ARG A 60 5.86 -1.12 -12.01
CA ARG A 60 4.63 -1.15 -12.79
C ARG A 60 3.79 -0.10 -12.11
N GLU A 61 3.72 1.07 -12.74
CA GLU A 61 2.73 2.05 -12.38
C GLU A 61 1.40 1.33 -12.42
N GLU A 62 0.81 1.12 -11.26
CA GLU A 62 -0.54 0.58 -11.18
C GLU A 62 -1.46 1.63 -11.78
N ARG A 63 -2.42 1.17 -12.58
CA ARG A 63 -3.40 2.02 -13.24
C ARG A 63 -4.78 1.49 -12.94
N PHE A 64 -5.66 2.38 -12.59
CA PHE A 64 -7.07 2.05 -12.36
C PHE A 64 -7.94 2.51 -13.53
N ASP A 65 -9.08 1.86 -13.72
CA ASP A 65 -10.11 2.31 -14.66
C ASP A 65 -11.20 3.04 -13.86
N TRP A 66 -11.40 4.32 -14.16
CA TRP A 66 -12.42 5.13 -13.50
C TRP A 66 -13.84 4.58 -13.68
N ASN A 67 -14.10 3.88 -14.79
CA ASN A 67 -15.40 3.25 -15.03
C ASN A 67 -15.69 2.06 -14.09
N GLU A 68 -14.67 1.51 -13.43
CA GLU A 68 -14.80 0.46 -12.43
C GLU A 68 -15.02 1.00 -11.01
N VAL A 69 -14.93 2.32 -10.81
CA VAL A 69 -15.16 2.97 -9.51
C VAL A 69 -16.66 3.09 -9.25
N ILE A 70 -17.13 2.45 -8.17
CA ILE A 70 -18.58 2.32 -7.86
C ILE A 70 -19.21 3.70 -7.60
N LEU A 71 -18.50 4.60 -6.89
CA LEU A 71 -18.98 5.94 -6.56
C LEU A 71 -18.48 7.02 -7.55
N SER A 72 -18.05 6.63 -8.75
CA SER A 72 -17.48 7.56 -9.74
C SER A 72 -18.42 8.70 -10.16
N GLU A 73 -19.74 8.48 -10.13
CA GLU A 73 -20.72 9.50 -10.47
C GLU A 73 -20.80 10.64 -9.42
N ARG A 74 -20.25 10.42 -8.23
CA ARG A 74 -20.25 11.37 -7.11
C ARG A 74 -18.98 12.22 -7.04
N LEU A 75 -17.96 11.94 -7.84
CA LEU A 75 -16.68 12.63 -7.82
C LEU A 75 -16.27 13.02 -9.25
N PRO A 76 -15.49 14.09 -9.42
CA PRO A 76 -14.85 14.34 -10.71
C PRO A 76 -13.79 13.27 -11.00
N GLU A 77 -13.59 12.97 -12.29
CA GLU A 77 -12.52 12.07 -12.71
C GLU A 77 -11.16 12.74 -12.46
N PRO A 78 -10.23 12.11 -11.73
CA PRO A 78 -8.92 12.71 -11.49
C PRO A 78 -8.10 12.82 -12.79
N GLY A 79 -7.23 13.82 -12.88
CA GLY A 79 -6.43 14.11 -14.07
C GLY A 79 -5.36 13.07 -14.43
N SER A 80 -5.23 12.01 -13.63
CA SER A 80 -4.34 10.86 -13.83
C SER A 80 -5.08 9.58 -13.45
N ASN A 81 -4.77 8.49 -14.15
CA ASN A 81 -5.23 7.15 -13.81
C ASN A 81 -4.11 6.25 -13.27
N VAL A 82 -2.95 6.84 -12.98
CA VAL A 82 -1.84 6.15 -12.32
C VAL A 82 -2.09 6.21 -10.83
N GLY A 83 -2.13 5.05 -10.17
CA GLY A 83 -2.42 4.98 -8.76
C GLY A 83 -3.10 3.68 -8.37
N GLU A 84 -3.64 3.63 -7.15
CA GLU A 84 -4.19 2.44 -6.52
C GLU A 84 -5.57 2.73 -5.94
N ILE A 85 -6.52 1.83 -6.16
CA ILE A 85 -7.80 1.83 -5.45
C ILE A 85 -7.64 0.99 -4.19
N ILE A 86 -7.78 1.61 -3.02
CA ILE A 86 -7.63 0.98 -1.70
C ILE A 86 -8.95 0.37 -1.24
N ALA A 87 -10.06 1.08 -1.45
CA ALA A 87 -11.41 0.62 -1.16
C ALA A 87 -12.36 1.08 -2.25
N ASN A 88 -13.31 0.24 -2.64
CA ASN A 88 -14.27 0.51 -3.71
C ASN A 88 -15.58 -0.24 -3.46
N ASP A 89 -16.44 0.31 -2.64
CA ASP A 89 -17.78 -0.23 -2.37
C ASP A 89 -18.85 0.88 -2.38
N SER A 90 -20.08 0.54 -2.09
CA SER A 90 -21.19 1.49 -2.13
C SER A 90 -21.24 2.47 -0.96
N GLU A 91 -20.49 2.20 0.10
CA GLU A 91 -20.48 3.02 1.33
C GLU A 91 -19.18 3.85 1.42
N TYR A 92 -18.08 3.34 0.85
CA TYR A 92 -16.78 3.97 0.96
C TYR A 92 -15.88 3.75 -0.26
N LEU A 93 -15.30 4.84 -0.74
CA LEU A 93 -14.25 4.85 -1.77
C LEU A 93 -12.98 5.42 -1.16
N SER A 94 -11.84 4.80 -1.46
CA SER A 94 -10.52 5.37 -1.16
C SER A 94 -9.55 5.00 -2.26
N LEU A 95 -8.85 6.00 -2.80
CA LEU A 95 -7.85 5.79 -3.84
C LEU A 95 -6.70 6.80 -3.70
N ASN A 96 -5.53 6.38 -4.15
CA ASN A 96 -4.38 7.25 -4.34
C ASN A 96 -4.15 7.45 -5.83
N VAL A 97 -3.87 8.69 -6.22
CA VAL A 97 -3.61 9.08 -7.61
C VAL A 97 -2.24 9.76 -7.67
N ASP A 98 -1.37 9.23 -8.51
CA ASP A 98 0.00 9.71 -8.67
C ASP A 98 0.16 10.60 -9.91
N HIS A 99 1.33 11.21 -10.03
CA HIS A 99 1.72 12.08 -11.16
C HIS A 99 0.86 13.35 -11.29
N LEU A 100 0.48 13.92 -10.16
CA LEU A 100 -0.28 15.16 -10.08
C LEU A 100 0.58 16.31 -9.53
N SER A 101 0.28 17.52 -9.96
CA SER A 101 0.86 18.73 -9.42
C SER A 101 -0.09 19.38 -8.40
N GLN A 102 0.41 20.36 -7.64
CA GLN A 102 -0.41 21.20 -6.77
C GLN A 102 -1.56 21.86 -7.53
N ARG A 103 -1.34 22.26 -8.79
CA ARG A 103 -2.37 22.84 -9.63
C ARG A 103 -3.49 21.86 -9.99
N ASP A 104 -3.13 20.59 -10.22
CA ASP A 104 -4.11 19.55 -10.51
C ASP A 104 -4.98 19.25 -9.29
N TYR A 105 -4.38 19.23 -8.08
CA TYR A 105 -5.11 19.16 -6.81
C TYR A 105 -6.08 20.33 -6.64
N GLU A 106 -5.62 21.58 -6.88
CA GLU A 106 -6.47 22.77 -6.74
C GLU A 106 -7.64 22.73 -7.73
N ALA A 107 -7.39 22.32 -8.98
CA ALA A 107 -8.44 22.15 -9.98
C ALA A 107 -9.45 21.05 -9.59
N TYR A 108 -8.96 19.92 -9.08
CA TYR A 108 -9.82 18.83 -8.61
C TYR A 108 -10.73 19.27 -7.45
N VAL A 109 -10.19 20.02 -6.49
CA VAL A 109 -10.98 20.60 -5.39
C VAL A 109 -12.04 21.58 -5.91
N GLU A 110 -11.72 22.42 -6.91
CA GLU A 110 -12.71 23.31 -7.53
C GLU A 110 -13.83 22.52 -8.22
N GLU A 111 -13.51 21.40 -8.86
CA GLU A 111 -14.50 20.50 -9.46
C GLU A 111 -15.38 19.81 -8.39
N CYS A 112 -14.80 19.36 -7.27
CA CYS A 112 -15.58 18.84 -6.14
C CYS A 112 -16.56 19.90 -5.61
N GLN A 113 -16.12 21.13 -5.44
CA GLN A 113 -16.98 22.24 -5.01
C GLN A 113 -18.10 22.51 -6.03
N ALA A 114 -17.81 22.43 -7.32
CA ALA A 114 -18.81 22.59 -8.39
C ALA A 114 -19.83 21.44 -8.42
N MET A 115 -19.48 20.26 -7.94
CA MET A 115 -20.38 19.12 -7.76
C MET A 115 -21.24 19.21 -6.47
N GLY A 116 -21.02 20.23 -5.60
CA GLY A 116 -21.85 20.48 -4.43
C GLY A 116 -21.17 20.20 -3.09
N TYR A 117 -19.91 19.81 -3.04
CA TYR A 117 -19.17 19.61 -1.80
C TYR A 117 -18.76 20.95 -1.19
N THR A 118 -19.71 21.58 -0.49
CA THR A 118 -19.59 22.94 0.08
C THR A 118 -20.07 23.05 1.51
N VAL A 119 -20.71 22.01 2.07
CA VAL A 119 -21.22 21.99 3.45
C VAL A 119 -20.06 21.64 4.40
N ASP A 120 -19.95 22.39 5.49
CA ASP A 120 -18.92 22.24 6.54
C ASP A 120 -17.50 22.13 5.96
N GLN A 121 -17.27 22.91 4.90
CA GLN A 121 -16.03 22.86 4.13
C GLN A 121 -14.84 23.34 4.97
N GLU A 122 -13.80 22.50 5.02
CA GLU A 122 -12.47 22.85 5.51
C GLU A 122 -11.46 22.74 4.36
N LYS A 123 -10.63 23.76 4.18
CA LYS A 123 -9.59 23.79 3.15
C LYS A 123 -8.33 24.46 3.70
N ASP A 124 -7.23 23.72 3.64
CA ASP A 124 -5.89 24.30 3.77
C ASP A 124 -5.05 23.98 2.51
N GLY A 125 -3.78 24.36 2.47
CA GLY A 125 -2.96 24.26 1.25
C GLY A 125 -2.82 22.84 0.66
N SER A 126 -3.14 21.80 1.40
CA SER A 126 -2.95 20.39 1.02
C SER A 126 -4.08 19.46 1.43
N LEU A 127 -5.09 19.96 2.11
CA LEU A 127 -6.24 19.19 2.56
C LEU A 127 -7.53 19.93 2.19
N PHE A 128 -8.49 19.18 1.71
CA PHE A 128 -9.87 19.61 1.48
C PHE A 128 -10.83 18.57 2.04
N ASP A 129 -11.73 19.00 2.87
CA ASP A 129 -12.80 18.22 3.46
C ASP A 129 -14.13 18.96 3.30
N ALA A 130 -15.17 18.26 2.86
CA ALA A 130 -16.51 18.85 2.74
C ALA A 130 -17.59 17.77 2.63
N PHE A 131 -18.82 18.17 2.92
CA PHE A 131 -20.02 17.39 2.63
C PHE A 131 -20.79 18.00 1.45
N ASP A 132 -21.57 17.17 0.77
CA ASP A 132 -22.64 17.65 -0.10
C ASP A 132 -23.98 17.76 0.68
N GLU A 133 -25.05 18.25 0.04
CA GLU A 133 -26.36 18.38 0.65
C GLU A 133 -27.04 17.02 0.92
N GLU A 134 -26.60 15.95 0.29
CA GLU A 134 -27.09 14.58 0.49
C GLU A 134 -26.34 13.86 1.63
N GLY A 135 -25.26 14.45 2.17
CA GLY A 135 -24.46 13.93 3.28
C GLY A 135 -23.30 13.05 2.85
N TYR A 136 -22.92 13.02 1.58
CA TYR A 136 -21.67 12.41 1.16
C TYR A 136 -20.51 13.27 1.64
N HIS A 137 -19.49 12.64 2.22
CA HIS A 137 -18.29 13.29 2.73
C HIS A 137 -17.09 13.01 1.84
N VAL A 138 -16.53 14.05 1.25
CA VAL A 138 -15.30 13.97 0.48
C VAL A 138 -14.13 14.49 1.29
N SER A 139 -13.00 13.76 1.26
CA SER A 139 -11.72 14.21 1.78
C SER A 139 -10.65 14.04 0.69
N VAL A 140 -9.93 15.10 0.39
CA VAL A 140 -8.87 15.13 -0.62
C VAL A 140 -7.60 15.67 0.00
N GLY A 141 -6.56 14.82 0.05
CA GLY A 141 -5.24 15.18 0.54
C GLY A 141 -4.23 15.23 -0.59
N PHE A 142 -3.26 16.16 -0.54
CA PHE A 142 -2.18 16.25 -1.51
C PHE A 142 -0.82 16.25 -0.83
N LEU A 143 0.08 15.35 -1.26
CA LEU A 143 1.44 15.26 -0.72
C LEU A 143 2.44 14.95 -1.85
N GLY A 144 3.31 15.90 -2.14
CA GLY A 144 4.34 15.76 -3.16
C GLY A 144 3.78 15.74 -4.58
N GLU A 145 3.61 14.58 -5.18
CA GLU A 145 3.06 14.36 -6.52
C GLU A 145 1.88 13.36 -6.48
N ALA A 146 1.37 13.06 -5.28
CA ALA A 146 0.26 12.15 -5.07
C ALA A 146 -0.92 12.86 -4.40
N MET A 147 -2.13 12.48 -4.81
CA MET A 147 -3.39 12.90 -4.23
C MET A 147 -4.12 11.70 -3.68
N SER A 148 -4.50 11.75 -2.41
CA SER A 148 -5.41 10.78 -1.80
C SER A 148 -6.83 11.32 -1.87
N ILE A 149 -7.76 10.48 -2.33
CA ILE A 149 -9.18 10.83 -2.43
C ILE A 149 -9.94 9.79 -1.63
N SER A 150 -10.81 10.24 -0.75
CA SER A 150 -11.79 9.37 -0.11
C SER A 150 -13.19 9.97 -0.19
N LEU A 151 -14.17 9.12 -0.37
CA LEU A 151 -15.58 9.48 -0.37
C LEU A 151 -16.32 8.50 0.51
N GLN A 152 -17.07 9.02 1.46
CA GLN A 152 -17.93 8.25 2.34
C GLN A 152 -19.39 8.57 2.04
N ALA A 153 -20.19 7.53 1.80
CA ALA A 153 -21.64 7.68 1.66
C ALA A 153 -22.28 8.06 2.99
N PRO A 154 -23.43 8.77 2.96
CA PRO A 154 -24.18 9.06 4.17
C PRO A 154 -24.59 7.78 4.88
N MET A 155 -24.48 7.79 6.21
CA MET A 155 -24.87 6.64 7.01
C MET A 155 -26.39 6.48 7.01
N GLU A 156 -26.86 5.35 6.52
CA GLU A 156 -28.28 5.02 6.65
C GLU A 156 -28.60 4.61 8.09
N LEU A 157 -29.39 5.45 8.75
CA LEU A 157 -29.93 5.17 10.09
C LEU A 157 -31.34 4.58 9.96
N GLY A 158 -31.54 3.46 10.62
CA GLY A 158 -32.86 2.80 10.69
C GLY A 158 -33.43 2.83 12.09
N THR A 159 -34.34 1.89 12.40
CA THR A 159 -34.81 1.71 13.76
C THR A 159 -33.69 1.14 14.63
N LEU A 160 -33.32 1.87 15.66
CA LEU A 160 -32.30 1.48 16.61
C LEU A 160 -32.77 0.33 17.50
N ASN A 161 -32.20 -0.86 17.28
CA ASN A 161 -32.39 -1.99 18.17
C ASN A 161 -31.23 -1.99 19.17
N TRP A 162 -31.45 -1.48 20.38
CA TRP A 162 -30.39 -1.38 21.39
C TRP A 162 -29.81 -2.75 21.70
N PRO A 163 -28.48 -2.91 21.64
CA PRO A 163 -27.82 -4.18 21.87
C PRO A 163 -27.93 -4.60 23.33
N LYS A 164 -27.83 -5.91 23.59
CA LYS A 164 -27.99 -6.50 24.93
C LYS A 164 -26.69 -6.96 25.55
N SER A 165 -25.57 -6.54 25.00
CA SER A 165 -24.25 -6.86 25.55
C SER A 165 -24.03 -6.22 26.92
N ASP A 166 -23.08 -6.75 27.68
CA ASP A 166 -22.69 -6.18 28.97
C ASP A 166 -22.17 -4.74 28.80
N LEU A 167 -21.45 -4.45 27.72
CA LEU A 167 -20.94 -3.10 27.41
C LEU A 167 -22.08 -2.13 27.09
N ALA A 168 -23.01 -2.52 26.24
CA ALA A 168 -24.15 -1.68 25.90
C ALA A 168 -25.06 -1.38 27.11
N SER A 169 -25.12 -2.29 28.08
CA SER A 169 -25.84 -2.11 29.32
C SER A 169 -25.28 -1.01 30.25
N LEU A 170 -24.01 -0.64 30.05
CA LEU A 170 -23.34 0.44 30.79
C LEU A 170 -23.61 1.82 30.20
N LEU A 171 -24.16 1.90 28.99
CA LEU A 171 -24.46 3.15 28.30
C LEU A 171 -25.90 3.61 28.66
N PRO A 172 -26.13 4.91 28.77
CA PRO A 172 -27.50 5.42 28.93
C PRO A 172 -28.29 5.16 27.64
N LEU A 173 -29.57 4.79 27.80
CA LEU A 173 -30.46 4.67 26.64
C LEU A 173 -30.74 6.04 26.04
N PRO A 174 -30.60 6.20 24.71
CA PRO A 174 -30.97 7.44 24.04
C PRO A 174 -32.48 7.65 24.02
N GLU A 175 -32.89 8.89 23.86
CA GLU A 175 -34.30 9.22 23.66
C GLU A 175 -34.78 8.87 22.23
N SER A 176 -33.84 8.91 21.26
CA SER A 176 -34.13 8.57 19.87
C SER A 176 -34.20 7.06 19.66
N THR A 177 -35.14 6.67 18.80
CA THR A 177 -35.28 5.29 18.30
C THR A 177 -34.66 5.10 16.92
N VAL A 178 -34.01 6.15 16.39
CA VAL A 178 -33.34 6.13 15.09
C VAL A 178 -31.81 5.95 15.28
N GLY A 179 -31.24 4.99 14.63
CA GLY A 179 -29.82 4.74 14.76
C GLY A 179 -29.35 3.45 14.07
N LYS A 180 -28.07 3.15 14.25
CA LYS A 180 -27.41 1.93 13.74
C LYS A 180 -26.46 1.40 14.80
N VAL A 181 -26.48 0.08 15.01
CA VAL A 181 -25.43 -0.62 15.77
C VAL A 181 -24.41 -1.07 14.76
N ASP A 182 -23.23 -0.48 14.80
CA ASP A 182 -22.14 -0.79 13.89
C ASP A 182 -21.27 -1.96 14.41
N ALA A 183 -21.02 -1.97 15.71
CA ALA A 183 -20.32 -3.06 16.37
C ALA A 183 -20.84 -3.29 17.79
N ASP A 184 -20.94 -4.55 18.17
CA ASP A 184 -21.29 -4.99 19.54
C ASP A 184 -20.45 -6.23 19.88
N THR A 185 -19.29 -6.01 20.46
CA THR A 185 -18.31 -7.04 20.81
C THR A 185 -18.05 -7.08 22.31
N THR A 186 -17.23 -7.98 22.79
CA THR A 186 -16.82 -8.04 24.21
C THR A 186 -15.95 -6.86 24.64
N ASP A 187 -15.24 -6.22 23.69
CA ASP A 187 -14.21 -5.24 23.98
C ASP A 187 -14.63 -3.81 23.62
N TYR A 188 -15.53 -3.64 22.64
CA TYR A 188 -16.06 -2.34 22.22
C TYR A 188 -17.46 -2.45 21.65
N CYS A 189 -18.20 -1.34 21.77
CA CYS A 189 -19.54 -1.18 21.24
C CYS A 189 -19.64 0.18 20.55
N ILE A 190 -20.06 0.20 19.27
CA ILE A 190 -20.25 1.42 18.47
C ILE A 190 -21.72 1.50 18.07
N ILE A 191 -22.35 2.58 18.50
CA ILE A 191 -23.77 2.83 18.24
C ILE A 191 -23.90 4.26 17.73
N TYR A 192 -24.45 4.43 16.56
CA TYR A 192 -24.81 5.73 16.02
C TYR A 192 -26.29 6.02 16.36
N VAL A 193 -26.56 7.20 16.90
CA VAL A 193 -27.88 7.63 17.28
C VAL A 193 -28.21 8.90 16.52
N GLY A 194 -29.27 8.86 15.72
CA GLY A 194 -29.81 10.00 14.99
C GLY A 194 -30.93 10.71 15.71
N GLU A 195 -31.38 11.85 15.16
CA GLU A 195 -32.53 12.63 15.63
C GLU A 195 -32.50 12.97 17.14
N MET A 196 -31.30 13.29 17.66
CA MET A 196 -31.15 13.74 19.04
C MET A 196 -31.64 15.18 19.17
N PRO A 197 -32.50 15.48 20.20
CA PRO A 197 -32.86 16.88 20.46
C PRO A 197 -31.64 17.71 20.82
N ILE A 198 -31.56 18.91 20.25
CA ILE A 198 -30.51 19.91 20.50
C ILE A 198 -30.80 20.63 21.81
#